data_8a72c14a49c9ac90983a4b6639149f25
#
_entry.id   8a72c14a49c9ac90983a4b6639149f25
#
_cell.length_a   1.000
_cell.length_b   1.000
_cell.length_c   1.000
_cell.angle_alpha   90.00
_cell.angle_beta   90.00
_cell.angle_gamma   90.00
#
_symmetry.space_group_name_H-M   'P 1'
#
loop_
_entity.id
_entity.type
_entity.pdbx_description
1 polymer ?
#
loop_
_entity_poly.entity_id
_entity_poly.type
_entity_poly.pdbx_seq_one_letter_code
_entity_poly.pdbx_strand_id
1 'polypeptide(L)'
;MAKEVTPEQIQMIEEMVARARVAADIIATYDQETVDRLCQAVAAAVCDMKVWAPICDEAVDETGLGDKVTKRNKRNKIKLILRDCLRNKSVGIIEENPEKGLVKYAKPVGVIASLVPTTNPCLTPAGQIIYAIKARDVMICSPHPRAKVVTNKCIDIIREVLVREGAPADIIQGIKEPSISLTNELMKRADLIIATGGRPMVKSAYSAGVPAYGSGAGNATVIIDDTCNTPERQREAASNTRISKTSDFGSGCSCDGCL
;
A
#
# COMPACT_ATOMS: atom_id res chain seq x y z
N MET A 1 -0.33 17.07 21.52
CA MET A 1 -1.72 17.16 21.00
C MET A 1 -1.64 17.11 19.48
N ALA A 2 -2.50 16.30 18.83
CA ALA A 2 -2.60 16.33 17.37
C ALA A 2 -3.08 17.72 16.95
N LYS A 3 -2.41 18.33 15.97
CA LYS A 3 -2.79 19.62 15.43
C LYS A 3 -4.20 19.51 14.84
N GLU A 4 -5.10 20.39 15.18
CA GLU A 4 -6.45 20.41 14.59
C GLU A 4 -6.36 20.59 13.08
N VAL A 5 -7.29 19.99 12.36
CA VAL A 5 -7.37 20.10 10.88
C VAL A 5 -7.98 21.47 10.57
N THR A 6 -7.35 22.20 9.65
CA THR A 6 -7.90 23.50 9.22
C THR A 6 -9.06 23.28 8.22
N PRO A 7 -9.98 24.26 8.08
CA PRO A 7 -11.06 24.17 7.08
C PRO A 7 -10.54 23.92 5.66
N GLU A 8 -9.42 24.54 5.28
CA GLU A 8 -8.80 24.36 3.95
C GLU A 8 -8.29 22.93 3.75
N GLN A 9 -7.79 22.30 4.82
CA GLN A 9 -7.35 20.90 4.77
C GLN A 9 -8.53 19.94 4.64
N ILE A 10 -9.64 20.25 5.30
CA ILE A 10 -10.89 19.48 5.17
C ILE A 10 -11.40 19.59 3.73
N GLN A 11 -11.48 20.81 3.20
CA GLN A 11 -11.90 21.06 1.81
C GLN A 11 -11.00 20.30 0.81
N MET A 12 -9.70 20.31 0.99
CA MET A 12 -8.76 19.58 0.15
C MET A 12 -9.09 18.07 0.11
N ILE A 13 -9.36 17.46 1.27
CA ILE A 13 -9.75 16.04 1.32
C ILE A 13 -11.09 15.81 0.63
N GLU A 14 -12.05 16.69 0.81
CA GLU A 14 -13.36 16.59 0.16
C GLU A 14 -13.24 16.68 -1.36
N GLU A 15 -12.42 17.58 -1.87
CA GLU A 15 -12.13 17.70 -3.30
C GLU A 15 -11.42 16.45 -3.84
N MET A 16 -10.45 15.89 -3.08
CA MET A 16 -9.78 14.64 -3.47
C MET A 16 -10.78 13.48 -3.53
N VAL A 17 -11.63 13.35 -2.53
CA VAL A 17 -12.67 12.30 -2.51
C VAL A 17 -13.68 12.51 -3.64
N ALA A 18 -14.10 13.74 -3.92
CA ALA A 18 -15.01 14.03 -5.03
C ALA A 18 -14.42 13.60 -6.38
N ARG A 19 -13.15 13.93 -6.66
CA ARG A 19 -12.47 13.45 -7.88
C ARG A 19 -12.33 11.92 -7.91
N ALA A 20 -12.03 11.30 -6.77
CA ALA A 20 -11.96 9.85 -6.67
C ALA A 20 -13.32 9.20 -6.96
N ARG A 21 -14.43 9.78 -6.48
CA ARG A 21 -15.80 9.29 -6.79
C ARG A 21 -16.08 9.30 -8.29
N VAL A 22 -15.74 10.39 -8.97
CA VAL A 22 -15.89 10.48 -10.44
C VAL A 22 -15.06 9.40 -11.14
N ALA A 23 -13.81 9.18 -10.71
CA ALA A 23 -12.97 8.12 -11.25
C ALA A 23 -13.52 6.72 -10.93
N ALA A 24 -14.11 6.52 -9.75
CA ALA A 24 -14.76 5.27 -9.35
C ALA A 24 -15.96 4.94 -10.23
N ASP A 25 -16.78 5.92 -10.55
CA ASP A 25 -17.93 5.73 -11.46
C ASP A 25 -17.47 5.30 -12.86
N ILE A 26 -16.38 5.86 -13.35
CA ILE A 26 -15.80 5.50 -14.65
C ILE A 26 -15.23 4.07 -14.62
N ILE A 27 -14.36 3.75 -13.66
CA ILE A 27 -13.71 2.42 -13.58
C ILE A 27 -14.73 1.31 -13.27
N ALA A 28 -15.83 1.60 -12.60
CA ALA A 28 -16.92 0.66 -12.34
C ALA A 28 -17.56 0.11 -13.62
N THR A 29 -17.47 0.85 -14.74
CA THR A 29 -17.98 0.43 -16.05
C THR A 29 -17.02 -0.47 -16.83
N TYR A 30 -15.77 -0.62 -16.39
CA TYR A 30 -14.76 -1.37 -17.12
C TYR A 30 -15.03 -2.87 -17.08
N ASP A 31 -14.76 -3.51 -18.21
CA ASP A 31 -14.81 -4.96 -18.33
C ASP A 31 -13.54 -5.65 -17.81
N GLN A 32 -13.54 -6.96 -17.80
CA GLN A 32 -12.43 -7.77 -17.29
C GLN A 32 -11.12 -7.54 -18.07
N GLU A 33 -11.21 -7.40 -19.39
CA GLU A 33 -10.06 -7.20 -20.26
C GLU A 33 -9.40 -5.85 -19.99
N THR A 34 -10.20 -4.80 -19.85
CA THR A 34 -9.74 -3.44 -19.53
C THR A 34 -9.04 -3.40 -18.17
N VAL A 35 -9.62 -3.97 -17.11
CA VAL A 35 -8.97 -3.95 -15.80
C VAL A 35 -7.69 -4.79 -15.78
N ASP A 36 -7.65 -5.91 -16.47
CA ASP A 36 -6.47 -6.76 -16.57
C ASP A 36 -5.34 -6.05 -17.34
N ARG A 37 -5.65 -5.37 -18.42
CA ARG A 37 -4.72 -4.54 -19.20
C ARG A 37 -4.13 -3.40 -18.36
N LEU A 38 -4.96 -2.69 -17.59
CA LEU A 38 -4.51 -1.62 -16.71
C LEU A 38 -3.59 -2.15 -15.60
N CYS A 39 -3.94 -3.29 -14.98
CA CYS A 39 -3.08 -3.95 -13.99
C CYS A 39 -1.72 -4.32 -14.59
N GLN A 40 -1.70 -4.85 -15.81
CA GLN A 40 -0.47 -5.20 -16.53
C GLN A 40 0.37 -3.96 -16.86
N ALA A 41 -0.25 -2.88 -17.36
CA ALA A 41 0.42 -1.64 -17.70
C ALA A 41 1.09 -1.00 -16.49
N VAL A 42 0.37 -0.90 -15.36
CA VAL A 42 0.92 -0.38 -14.10
C VAL A 42 2.07 -1.24 -13.60
N ALA A 43 1.89 -2.57 -13.56
CA ALA A 43 2.94 -3.47 -13.10
C ALA A 43 4.18 -3.44 -14.02
N ALA A 44 4.01 -3.37 -15.34
CA ALA A 44 5.10 -3.25 -16.29
C ALA A 44 5.92 -1.97 -16.06
N ALA A 45 5.25 -0.84 -15.92
CA ALA A 45 5.89 0.45 -15.73
C ALA A 45 6.67 0.53 -14.41
N VAL A 46 6.06 0.11 -13.28
CA VAL A 46 6.75 0.16 -11.98
C VAL A 46 7.81 -0.94 -11.83
N CYS A 47 7.73 -2.05 -12.60
CA CYS A 47 8.75 -3.09 -12.60
C CYS A 47 9.91 -2.82 -13.57
N ASP A 48 9.83 -1.79 -14.41
CA ASP A 48 10.98 -1.37 -15.21
C ASP A 48 12.11 -0.88 -14.30
N MET A 49 13.29 -1.46 -14.44
CA MET A 49 14.44 -1.10 -13.59
C MET A 49 14.90 0.34 -13.78
N LYS A 50 14.63 0.94 -14.94
CA LYS A 50 14.92 2.37 -15.18
C LYS A 50 14.04 3.29 -14.33
N VAL A 51 12.85 2.81 -13.95
CA VAL A 51 11.89 3.51 -13.09
C VAL A 51 12.05 3.06 -11.64
N TRP A 52 12.08 1.74 -11.40
CA TRP A 52 12.05 1.17 -10.05
C TRP A 52 13.32 1.40 -9.25
N ALA A 53 14.51 1.29 -9.88
CA ALA A 53 15.77 1.41 -9.15
C ALA A 53 15.97 2.82 -8.56
N PRO A 54 15.79 3.94 -9.33
CA PRO A 54 15.90 5.28 -8.76
C PRO A 54 14.93 5.54 -7.61
N ILE A 55 13.66 5.12 -7.75
CA ILE A 55 12.65 5.33 -6.70
C ILE A 55 13.01 4.53 -5.44
N CYS A 56 13.54 3.31 -5.57
CA CYS A 56 13.97 2.52 -4.43
C CYS A 56 15.16 3.16 -3.71
N ASP A 57 16.10 3.73 -4.47
CA ASP A 57 17.25 4.42 -3.91
C ASP A 57 16.83 5.67 -3.14
N GLU A 58 15.99 6.50 -3.74
CA GLU A 58 15.39 7.66 -3.08
C GLU A 58 14.60 7.27 -1.83
N ALA A 59 13.89 6.11 -1.85
CA ALA A 59 13.18 5.62 -0.69
C ALA A 59 14.11 5.28 0.49
N VAL A 60 15.30 4.74 0.21
CA VAL A 60 16.32 4.51 1.25
C VAL A 60 16.87 5.84 1.77
N ASP A 61 17.17 6.76 0.85
CA ASP A 61 17.76 8.04 1.19
C ASP A 61 16.78 8.92 2.00
N GLU A 62 15.48 8.97 1.63
CA GLU A 62 14.45 9.73 2.37
C GLU A 62 14.11 9.11 3.73
N THR A 63 14.00 7.79 3.80
CA THR A 63 13.51 7.13 5.03
C THR A 63 14.62 6.72 5.99
N GLY A 64 15.84 6.52 5.48
CA GLY A 64 16.96 5.92 6.23
C GLY A 64 16.74 4.44 6.55
N LEU A 65 15.83 3.74 5.84
CA LEU A 65 15.44 2.37 6.15
C LEU A 65 15.79 1.38 5.03
N GLY A 66 16.45 0.28 5.43
CA GLY A 66 16.83 -0.80 4.54
C GLY A 66 18.03 -0.45 3.66
N ASP A 67 18.29 -1.29 2.67
CA ASP A 67 19.37 -1.12 1.69
C ASP A 67 18.81 -1.07 0.25
N LYS A 68 19.59 -0.43 -0.64
CA LYS A 68 19.17 -0.18 -2.02
C LYS A 68 18.98 -1.48 -2.83
N VAL A 69 19.82 -2.48 -2.60
CA VAL A 69 19.76 -3.77 -3.33
C VAL A 69 18.50 -4.53 -2.97
N THR A 70 18.24 -4.72 -1.68
CA THR A 70 17.05 -5.41 -1.18
C THR A 70 15.77 -4.68 -1.59
N LYS A 71 15.75 -3.33 -1.51
CA LYS A 71 14.59 -2.54 -1.96
C LYS A 71 14.29 -2.74 -3.45
N ARG A 72 15.32 -2.69 -4.30
CA ARG A 72 15.16 -2.92 -5.75
C ARG A 72 14.63 -4.32 -6.05
N ASN A 73 15.06 -5.35 -5.31
CA ASN A 73 14.59 -6.73 -5.49
C ASN A 73 13.11 -6.92 -5.13
N LYS A 74 12.52 -6.03 -4.35
CA LYS A 74 11.09 -6.08 -3.97
C LYS A 74 10.13 -5.96 -5.17
N ARG A 75 10.57 -5.50 -6.35
CA ARG A 75 9.77 -5.53 -7.59
C ARG A 75 9.20 -6.92 -7.91
N ASN A 76 9.88 -7.98 -7.50
CA ASN A 76 9.38 -9.33 -7.72
C ASN A 76 8.06 -9.60 -6.99
N LYS A 77 7.79 -8.90 -5.87
CA LYS A 77 6.50 -8.97 -5.18
C LYS A 77 5.37 -8.38 -6.04
N ILE A 78 5.63 -7.31 -6.79
CA ILE A 78 4.64 -6.72 -7.72
C ILE A 78 4.27 -7.71 -8.82
N LYS A 79 5.27 -8.41 -9.39
CA LYS A 79 5.02 -9.46 -10.39
C LYS A 79 4.17 -10.61 -9.85
N LEU A 80 4.39 -11.00 -8.58
CA LEU A 80 3.59 -12.03 -7.93
C LEU A 80 2.15 -11.54 -7.71
N ILE A 81 1.97 -10.30 -7.24
CA ILE A 81 0.65 -9.67 -7.08
C ILE A 81 -0.10 -9.67 -8.41
N LEU A 82 0.54 -9.19 -9.49
CA LEU A 82 -0.07 -9.18 -10.82
C LEU A 82 -0.48 -10.58 -11.26
N ARG A 83 0.42 -11.56 -11.12
CA ARG A 83 0.13 -12.95 -11.49
C ARG A 83 -1.08 -13.50 -10.75
N ASP A 84 -1.19 -13.22 -9.47
CA ASP A 84 -2.30 -13.69 -8.65
C ASP A 84 -3.60 -12.95 -8.99
N CYS A 85 -3.54 -11.64 -9.29
CA CYS A 85 -4.69 -10.88 -9.76
C CYS A 85 -5.23 -11.41 -11.10
N LEU A 86 -4.35 -11.71 -12.06
CA LEU A 86 -4.76 -12.17 -13.39
C LEU A 86 -5.39 -13.57 -13.39
N ARG A 87 -5.16 -14.38 -12.35
CA ARG A 87 -5.78 -15.70 -12.20
C ARG A 87 -7.25 -15.65 -11.76
N ASN A 88 -7.67 -14.51 -11.21
CA ASN A 88 -8.98 -14.37 -10.62
C ASN A 88 -9.89 -13.50 -11.49
N LYS A 89 -11.12 -13.97 -11.71
CA LYS A 89 -12.16 -13.16 -12.30
C LYS A 89 -12.66 -12.15 -11.26
N SER A 90 -12.80 -10.89 -11.66
CA SER A 90 -13.16 -9.78 -10.76
C SER A 90 -14.25 -8.87 -11.32
N VAL A 91 -14.81 -9.19 -12.48
CA VAL A 91 -15.88 -8.41 -13.13
C VAL A 91 -17.06 -9.30 -13.49
N GLY A 92 -18.25 -8.83 -13.22
CA GLY A 92 -19.50 -9.55 -13.51
C GLY A 92 -19.69 -10.77 -12.60
N ILE A 93 -20.22 -11.85 -13.16
CA ILE A 93 -20.43 -13.10 -12.45
C ILE A 93 -19.08 -13.80 -12.25
N ILE A 94 -18.69 -14.02 -10.99
CA ILE A 94 -17.42 -14.65 -10.62
C ILE A 94 -17.56 -16.12 -10.19
N GLU A 95 -18.74 -16.53 -9.78
CA GLU A 95 -19.05 -17.90 -9.38
C GLU A 95 -20.53 -18.17 -9.56
N GLU A 96 -20.88 -19.36 -10.08
CA GLU A 96 -22.25 -19.89 -10.13
C GLU A 96 -22.30 -21.25 -9.47
N ASN A 97 -23.30 -21.45 -8.62
CA ASN A 97 -23.58 -22.73 -7.99
C ASN A 97 -25.04 -23.11 -8.29
N PRO A 98 -25.29 -23.88 -9.37
CA PRO A 98 -26.65 -24.27 -9.78
C PRO A 98 -27.36 -25.13 -8.74
N GLU A 99 -26.62 -25.99 -8.01
CA GLU A 99 -27.19 -26.86 -6.98
C GLU A 99 -27.82 -26.08 -5.82
N LYS A 100 -27.21 -24.92 -5.49
CA LYS A 100 -27.67 -24.03 -4.41
C LYS A 100 -28.49 -22.85 -4.93
N GLY A 101 -28.63 -22.69 -6.26
CA GLY A 101 -29.29 -21.54 -6.86
C GLY A 101 -28.57 -20.21 -6.56
N LEU A 102 -27.25 -20.23 -6.39
CA LEU A 102 -26.47 -19.05 -5.99
C LEU A 102 -25.61 -18.54 -7.14
N VAL A 103 -25.60 -17.21 -7.30
CA VAL A 103 -24.73 -16.51 -8.24
C VAL A 103 -23.98 -15.43 -7.47
N LYS A 104 -22.63 -15.38 -7.59
CA LYS A 104 -21.79 -14.35 -7.02
C LYS A 104 -21.38 -13.31 -8.07
N TYR A 105 -21.67 -12.06 -7.80
CA TYR A 105 -21.25 -10.92 -8.61
C TYR A 105 -20.11 -10.17 -7.91
N ALA A 106 -19.07 -9.85 -8.66
CA ALA A 106 -18.04 -8.92 -8.21
C ALA A 106 -18.55 -7.48 -8.34
N LYS A 107 -18.50 -6.72 -7.25
CA LYS A 107 -18.84 -5.31 -7.22
C LYS A 107 -17.68 -4.51 -6.62
N PRO A 108 -17.39 -3.30 -7.12
CA PRO A 108 -16.42 -2.43 -6.49
C PRO A 108 -16.90 -1.99 -5.10
N VAL A 109 -15.95 -1.73 -4.21
CA VAL A 109 -16.21 -1.15 -2.90
C VAL A 109 -16.31 0.37 -3.00
N GLY A 110 -15.51 0.98 -3.88
CA GLY A 110 -15.50 2.42 -4.13
C GLY A 110 -14.15 3.07 -3.86
N VAL A 111 -14.11 4.04 -2.92
CA VAL A 111 -12.91 4.80 -2.58
C VAL A 111 -12.17 4.15 -1.42
N ILE A 112 -10.92 3.77 -1.64
CA ILE A 112 -10.04 3.16 -0.65
C ILE A 112 -9.10 4.21 -0.05
N ALA A 113 -9.09 4.35 1.27
CA ALA A 113 -8.05 5.07 1.99
C ALA A 113 -6.86 4.12 2.27
N SER A 114 -5.72 4.37 1.63
CA SER A 114 -4.51 3.59 1.80
C SER A 114 -3.50 4.30 2.70
N LEU A 115 -3.20 3.72 3.85
CA LEU A 115 -2.21 4.23 4.78
C LEU A 115 -0.86 3.58 4.48
N VAL A 116 0.06 4.35 3.92
CA VAL A 116 1.35 3.86 3.39
C VAL A 116 2.45 3.97 4.44
N PRO A 117 3.16 2.87 4.77
CA PRO A 117 4.20 2.87 5.78
C PRO A 117 5.53 3.40 5.25
N THR A 118 6.43 3.81 6.16
CA THR A 118 7.82 4.20 5.83
C THR A 118 8.65 3.06 5.25
N THR A 119 8.37 1.83 5.65
CA THR A 119 9.19 0.66 5.30
C THR A 119 9.10 0.28 3.82
N ASN A 120 7.94 0.51 3.20
CA ASN A 120 7.68 0.16 1.80
C ASN A 120 6.90 1.26 1.07
N PRO A 121 7.47 2.48 0.96
CA PRO A 121 6.74 3.65 0.45
C PRO A 121 6.40 3.56 -1.05
N CYS A 122 7.13 2.76 -1.82
CA CYS A 122 6.87 2.55 -3.24
C CYS A 122 6.11 1.24 -3.49
N LEU A 123 6.51 0.16 -2.79
CA LEU A 123 5.91 -1.17 -2.98
C LEU A 123 4.44 -1.19 -2.55
N THR A 124 4.11 -0.50 -1.47
CA THR A 124 2.74 -0.49 -0.93
C THR A 124 1.75 0.14 -1.91
N PRO A 125 1.91 1.40 -2.38
CA PRO A 125 0.99 1.96 -3.35
C PRO A 125 0.98 1.19 -4.68
N ALA A 126 2.15 0.75 -5.19
CA ALA A 126 2.23 0.00 -6.43
C ALA A 126 1.53 -1.36 -6.37
N GLY A 127 1.63 -2.06 -5.25
CA GLY A 127 0.94 -3.34 -5.06
C GLY A 127 -0.56 -3.18 -4.82
N GLN A 128 -0.94 -2.23 -3.96
CA GLN A 128 -2.34 -2.02 -3.59
C GLN A 128 -3.17 -1.48 -4.75
N ILE A 129 -2.60 -0.61 -5.60
CA ILE A 129 -3.33 -0.09 -6.75
C ILE A 129 -3.67 -1.18 -7.77
N ILE A 130 -2.83 -2.21 -7.92
CA ILE A 130 -3.13 -3.35 -8.80
C ILE A 130 -4.38 -4.10 -8.29
N TYR A 131 -4.48 -4.32 -6.97
CA TYR A 131 -5.68 -4.91 -6.38
C TYR A 131 -6.91 -4.00 -6.54
N ALA A 132 -6.75 -2.68 -6.31
CA ALA A 132 -7.83 -1.71 -6.46
C ALA A 132 -8.36 -1.68 -7.90
N ILE A 133 -7.48 -1.54 -8.90
CA ILE A 133 -7.88 -1.57 -10.33
C ILE A 133 -8.58 -2.90 -10.67
N LYS A 134 -8.03 -4.02 -10.18
CA LYS A 134 -8.61 -5.34 -10.43
C LYS A 134 -10.03 -5.44 -9.88
N ALA A 135 -10.32 -4.83 -8.73
CA ALA A 135 -11.63 -4.77 -8.12
C ALA A 135 -12.51 -3.63 -8.67
N ARG A 136 -11.99 -2.76 -9.54
CA ARG A 136 -12.60 -1.53 -10.05
C ARG A 136 -12.81 -0.49 -8.96
N ASP A 137 -11.90 -0.45 -7.99
CA ASP A 137 -11.84 0.54 -6.92
C ASP A 137 -10.82 1.63 -7.23
N VAL A 138 -10.94 2.74 -6.53
CA VAL A 138 -10.00 3.86 -6.58
C VAL A 138 -9.32 4.06 -5.22
N MET A 139 -8.15 4.66 -5.21
CA MET A 139 -7.34 4.72 -4.00
C MET A 139 -6.78 6.11 -3.75
N ILE A 140 -6.95 6.61 -2.50
CA ILE A 140 -6.28 7.81 -1.99
C ILE A 140 -5.25 7.36 -0.95
N CYS A 141 -3.99 7.63 -1.24
CA CYS A 141 -2.88 7.27 -0.36
C CYS A 141 -2.60 8.39 0.65
N SER A 142 -2.47 8.02 1.92
CA SER A 142 -1.88 8.86 2.96
C SER A 142 -0.48 8.32 3.29
N PRO A 143 0.58 8.93 2.73
CA PRO A 143 1.95 8.52 3.00
C PRO A 143 2.34 8.80 4.45
N HIS A 144 3.26 8.01 4.98
CA HIS A 144 3.93 8.38 6.22
C HIS A 144 4.74 9.69 6.00
N PRO A 145 4.75 10.67 6.92
CA PRO A 145 5.44 11.95 6.72
C PRO A 145 6.92 11.83 6.34
N ARG A 146 7.61 10.79 6.83
CA ARG A 146 9.04 10.50 6.51
C ARG A 146 9.27 9.82 5.16
N ALA A 147 8.23 9.60 4.37
CA ALA A 147 8.31 8.92 3.07
C ALA A 147 7.36 9.56 2.06
N LYS A 148 6.94 10.80 2.32
CA LYS A 148 5.90 11.47 1.53
C LYS A 148 6.36 11.81 0.11
N VAL A 149 7.62 12.15 -0.07
CA VAL A 149 8.16 12.57 -1.37
C VAL A 149 8.21 11.39 -2.32
N VAL A 150 8.89 10.32 -1.92
CA VAL A 150 9.06 9.14 -2.76
C VAL A 150 7.75 8.39 -3.01
N THR A 151 6.85 8.36 -2.00
CA THR A 151 5.52 7.76 -2.18
C THR A 151 4.72 8.51 -3.22
N ASN A 152 4.67 9.84 -3.14
CA ASN A 152 3.96 10.66 -4.13
C ASN A 152 4.59 10.57 -5.52
N LYS A 153 5.93 10.50 -5.63
CA LYS A 153 6.62 10.26 -6.90
C LYS A 153 6.20 8.93 -7.55
N CYS A 154 6.11 7.87 -6.75
CA CYS A 154 5.60 6.58 -7.22
C CYS A 154 4.15 6.67 -7.70
N ILE A 155 3.30 7.40 -6.98
CA ILE A 155 1.91 7.64 -7.35
C ILE A 155 1.82 8.42 -8.66
N ASP A 156 2.61 9.48 -8.82
CA ASP A 156 2.60 10.32 -10.02
C ASP A 156 2.99 9.50 -11.27
N ILE A 157 3.98 8.59 -11.18
CA ILE A 157 4.31 7.64 -12.25
C ILE A 157 3.14 6.73 -12.61
N ILE A 158 2.44 6.19 -11.61
CA ILE A 158 1.27 5.34 -11.85
C ILE A 158 0.15 6.15 -12.53
N ARG A 159 -0.08 7.39 -12.12
CA ARG A 159 -1.05 8.30 -12.74
C ARG A 159 -0.75 8.54 -14.23
N GLU A 160 0.52 8.79 -14.56
CA GLU A 160 0.95 8.96 -15.96
C GLU A 160 0.68 7.72 -16.80
N VAL A 161 0.92 6.53 -16.24
CA VAL A 161 0.59 5.26 -16.91
C VAL A 161 -0.90 5.13 -17.16
N LEU A 162 -1.73 5.40 -16.16
CA LEU A 162 -3.19 5.31 -16.29
C LEU A 162 -3.72 6.26 -17.38
N VAL A 163 -3.23 7.50 -17.42
CA VAL A 163 -3.61 8.47 -18.45
C VAL A 163 -3.19 7.99 -19.84
N ARG A 164 -1.98 7.45 -19.99
CA ARG A 164 -1.51 6.89 -21.26
C ARG A 164 -2.36 5.73 -21.75
N GLU A 165 -2.89 4.95 -20.82
CA GLU A 165 -3.79 3.82 -21.11
C GLU A 165 -5.26 4.25 -21.30
N GLY A 166 -5.55 5.55 -21.25
CA GLY A 166 -6.92 6.10 -21.43
C GLY A 166 -7.80 5.99 -20.19
N ALA A 167 -7.21 5.77 -19.02
CA ALA A 167 -7.92 5.69 -17.74
C ALA A 167 -7.78 7.00 -16.94
N PRO A 168 -8.73 7.33 -16.03
CA PRO A 168 -8.62 8.50 -15.19
C PRO A 168 -7.35 8.47 -14.30
N ALA A 169 -6.64 9.59 -14.23
CA ALA A 169 -5.49 9.73 -13.31
C ALA A 169 -5.92 9.59 -11.84
N ASP A 170 -7.14 10.00 -11.52
CA ASP A 170 -7.65 10.03 -10.14
C ASP A 170 -8.13 8.65 -9.62
N ILE A 171 -7.86 7.57 -10.37
CA ILE A 171 -7.89 6.20 -9.85
C ILE A 171 -6.90 6.03 -8.69
N ILE A 172 -5.78 6.77 -8.70
CA ILE A 172 -4.88 6.86 -7.56
C ILE A 172 -4.52 8.32 -7.28
N GLN A 173 -4.58 8.70 -6.01
CA GLN A 173 -4.18 10.02 -5.54
C GLN A 173 -3.29 9.90 -4.30
N GLY A 174 -2.49 10.92 -3.99
CA GLY A 174 -1.65 10.96 -2.81
C GLY A 174 -1.73 12.30 -2.08
N ILE A 175 -1.85 12.25 -0.75
CA ILE A 175 -1.75 13.45 0.09
C ILE A 175 -0.29 13.91 0.07
N LYS A 176 -0.05 15.14 -0.40
CA LYS A 176 1.33 15.68 -0.51
C LYS A 176 1.93 16.02 0.85
N GLU A 177 1.13 16.60 1.77
CA GLU A 177 1.52 16.95 3.13
C GLU A 177 0.68 16.20 4.17
N PRO A 178 1.00 14.91 4.43
CA PRO A 178 0.21 14.07 5.32
C PRO A 178 0.41 14.44 6.78
N SER A 179 -0.68 14.35 7.55
CA SER A 179 -0.68 14.43 9.01
C SER A 179 -1.65 13.38 9.57
N ILE A 180 -1.52 13.08 10.86
CA ILE A 180 -2.43 12.14 11.54
C ILE A 180 -3.87 12.63 11.44
N SER A 181 -4.09 13.93 11.70
CA SER A 181 -5.42 14.53 11.66
C SER A 181 -6.03 14.46 10.26
N LEU A 182 -5.24 14.77 9.23
CA LEU A 182 -5.67 14.71 7.84
C LEU A 182 -5.95 13.27 7.37
N THR A 183 -5.14 12.31 7.83
CA THR A 183 -5.37 10.88 7.57
C THR A 183 -6.69 10.42 8.21
N ASN A 184 -7.00 10.87 9.41
CA ASN A 184 -8.27 10.57 10.06
C ASN A 184 -9.47 11.14 9.28
N GLU A 185 -9.34 12.35 8.72
CA GLU A 185 -10.39 12.94 7.88
C GLU A 185 -10.59 12.17 6.56
N LEU A 186 -9.51 11.68 5.95
CA LEU A 186 -9.60 10.79 4.79
C LEU A 186 -10.31 9.48 5.14
N MET A 187 -9.93 8.83 6.25
CA MET A 187 -10.52 7.56 6.66
C MET A 187 -12.03 7.64 6.87
N LYS A 188 -12.55 8.75 7.42
CA LYS A 188 -13.99 8.97 7.64
C LYS A 188 -14.80 9.08 6.34
N ARG A 189 -14.17 9.42 5.22
CA ARG A 189 -14.82 9.69 3.92
C ARG A 189 -14.62 8.58 2.89
N ALA A 190 -13.80 7.58 3.23
CA ALA A 190 -13.54 6.42 2.39
C ALA A 190 -14.61 5.33 2.60
N ASP A 191 -14.70 4.39 1.66
CA ASP A 191 -15.58 3.22 1.74
C ASP A 191 -14.85 2.02 2.35
N LEU A 192 -13.52 1.99 2.24
CA LEU A 192 -12.65 0.97 2.78
C LEU A 192 -11.32 1.59 3.20
N ILE A 193 -10.76 1.09 4.29
CA ILE A 193 -9.43 1.49 4.76
C ILE A 193 -8.47 0.30 4.60
N ILE A 194 -7.30 0.53 3.99
CA ILE A 194 -6.18 -0.41 4.01
C ILE A 194 -5.04 0.23 4.80
N ALA A 195 -4.82 -0.24 6.01
CA ALA A 195 -3.81 0.30 6.91
C ALA A 195 -2.63 -0.65 7.04
N THR A 196 -1.47 -0.22 6.55
CA THR A 196 -0.21 -0.93 6.76
C THR A 196 0.70 -0.08 7.63
N GLY A 197 1.02 -0.55 8.83
CA GLY A 197 1.84 0.25 9.75
C GLY A 197 1.88 -0.26 11.18
N GLY A 198 2.35 0.59 12.10
CA GLY A 198 2.42 0.25 13.52
C GLY A 198 1.05 0.10 14.18
N ARG A 199 1.04 -0.52 15.37
CA ARG A 199 -0.18 -0.76 16.17
C ARG A 199 -1.10 0.45 16.33
N PRO A 200 -0.60 1.69 16.61
CA PRO A 200 -1.48 2.85 16.77
C PRO A 200 -2.26 3.18 15.50
N MET A 201 -1.60 3.10 14.33
CA MET A 201 -2.22 3.39 13.04
C MET A 201 -3.30 2.36 12.69
N VAL A 202 -3.00 1.08 12.87
CA VAL A 202 -3.96 -0.01 12.64
C VAL A 202 -5.15 0.09 13.60
N LYS A 203 -4.91 0.43 14.88
CA LYS A 203 -5.98 0.67 15.85
C LYS A 203 -6.87 1.85 15.43
N SER A 204 -6.27 2.94 14.95
CA SER A 204 -7.02 4.11 14.46
C SER A 204 -7.89 3.73 13.25
N ALA A 205 -7.38 2.92 12.31
CA ALA A 205 -8.14 2.45 11.16
C ALA A 205 -9.36 1.62 11.58
N TYR A 206 -9.20 0.65 12.49
CA TYR A 206 -10.33 -0.14 13.00
C TYR A 206 -11.33 0.67 13.82
N SER A 207 -10.93 1.82 14.35
CA SER A 207 -11.80 2.71 15.13
C SER A 207 -12.44 3.82 14.31
N ALA A 208 -12.21 3.86 13.00
CA ALA A 208 -12.69 4.93 12.13
C ALA A 208 -14.18 4.84 11.77
N GLY A 209 -14.86 3.73 12.11
CA GLY A 209 -16.26 3.50 11.76
C GLY A 209 -16.50 3.07 10.31
N VAL A 210 -15.42 2.76 9.57
CA VAL A 210 -15.43 2.31 8.18
C VAL A 210 -14.78 0.91 8.13
N PRO A 211 -15.21 0.00 7.24
CA PRO A 211 -14.54 -1.27 7.04
C PRO A 211 -13.03 -1.10 6.83
N ALA A 212 -12.21 -1.90 7.51
CA ALA A 212 -10.77 -1.75 7.47
C ALA A 212 -10.03 -3.09 7.42
N TYR A 213 -8.99 -3.16 6.59
CA TYR A 213 -7.99 -4.21 6.60
C TYR A 213 -6.69 -3.65 7.18
N GLY A 214 -6.34 -4.09 8.38
CA GLY A 214 -5.14 -3.65 9.08
C GLY A 214 -4.04 -4.71 9.05
N SER A 215 -2.85 -4.34 8.54
CA SER A 215 -1.63 -5.13 8.65
C SER A 215 -0.68 -4.46 9.63
N GLY A 216 -0.60 -5.03 10.82
CA GLY A 216 0.24 -4.54 11.91
C GLY A 216 1.69 -5.03 11.84
N ALA A 217 2.46 -4.70 12.88
CA ALA A 217 3.81 -5.19 13.04
C ALA A 217 3.83 -6.70 13.33
N GLY A 218 4.67 -7.42 12.60
CA GLY A 218 5.04 -8.80 12.91
C GLY A 218 6.36 -8.84 13.68
N ASN A 219 6.53 -9.83 14.55
CA ASN A 219 7.80 -10.08 15.23
C ASN A 219 8.64 -11.02 14.37
N ALA A 220 9.92 -10.67 14.18
CA ALA A 220 10.88 -11.59 13.63
C ALA A 220 11.16 -12.67 14.70
N THR A 221 10.93 -13.93 14.35
CA THR A 221 11.28 -15.07 15.20
C THR A 221 12.67 -15.56 14.79
N VAL A 222 13.58 -15.58 15.76
CA VAL A 222 14.93 -16.11 15.59
C VAL A 222 15.11 -17.27 16.55
N ILE A 223 15.51 -18.42 16.03
CA ILE A 223 15.85 -19.60 16.82
C ILE A 223 17.38 -19.69 16.84
N ILE A 224 17.94 -19.62 18.04
CA ILE A 224 19.37 -19.80 18.28
C ILE A 224 19.52 -21.16 18.95
N ASP A 225 20.19 -22.10 18.30
CA ASP A 225 20.45 -23.42 18.83
C ASP A 225 21.82 -23.49 19.54
N ASP A 226 22.13 -24.62 20.15
CA ASP A 226 23.36 -24.88 20.89
C ASP A 226 24.63 -24.91 20.01
N THR A 227 24.49 -24.96 18.70
CA THR A 227 25.61 -24.83 17.76
C THR A 227 26.11 -23.38 17.67
N CYS A 228 25.32 -22.41 18.14
CA CYS A 228 25.70 -21.00 18.23
C CYS A 228 26.51 -20.72 19.52
N ASN A 229 27.57 -21.48 19.72
CA ASN A 229 28.34 -21.54 20.98
C ASN A 229 29.54 -20.57 21.06
N THR A 230 29.80 -19.79 19.98
CA THR A 230 30.86 -18.79 20.00
C THR A 230 30.30 -17.37 20.13
N PRO A 231 31.02 -16.45 20.83
CA PRO A 231 30.61 -15.05 20.96
C PRO A 231 30.42 -14.35 19.62
N GLU A 232 31.15 -14.76 18.59
CA GLU A 232 31.03 -14.19 17.23
C GLU A 232 29.70 -14.59 16.57
N ARG A 233 29.35 -15.89 16.61
CA ARG A 233 28.09 -16.41 16.08
C ARG A 233 26.88 -15.82 16.81
N GLN A 234 26.98 -15.64 18.14
CA GLN A 234 25.92 -15.00 18.93
C GLN A 234 25.73 -13.54 18.54
N ARG A 235 26.82 -12.78 18.30
CA ARG A 235 26.75 -11.40 17.81
C ARG A 235 26.17 -11.33 16.40
N GLU A 236 26.52 -12.24 15.52
CA GLU A 236 25.99 -12.32 14.17
C GLU A 236 24.48 -12.63 14.17
N ALA A 237 24.03 -13.60 14.97
CA ALA A 237 22.61 -13.89 15.15
C ALA A 237 21.83 -12.69 15.70
N ALA A 238 22.38 -11.98 16.71
CA ALA A 238 21.78 -10.77 17.24
C ALA A 238 21.76 -9.62 16.23
N SER A 239 22.80 -9.46 15.41
CA SER A 239 22.87 -8.48 14.32
C SER A 239 21.83 -8.77 13.25
N ASN A 240 21.70 -10.01 12.81
CA ASN A 240 20.70 -10.43 11.82
C ASN A 240 19.27 -10.20 12.33
N THR A 241 19.02 -10.39 13.62
CA THR A 241 17.73 -10.05 14.26
C THR A 241 17.43 -8.55 14.18
N ARG A 242 18.44 -7.69 14.41
CA ARG A 242 18.29 -6.23 14.26
C ARG A 242 18.05 -5.82 12.81
N ILE A 243 18.76 -6.41 11.86
CA ILE A 243 18.59 -6.14 10.42
C ILE A 243 17.18 -6.53 9.97
N SER A 244 16.67 -7.69 10.41
CA SER A 244 15.31 -8.09 10.06
C SER A 244 14.24 -7.16 10.64
N LYS A 245 14.45 -6.62 11.84
CA LYS A 245 13.58 -5.60 12.46
C LYS A 245 13.60 -4.27 11.70
N THR A 246 14.71 -3.89 11.08
CA THR A 246 14.84 -2.62 10.36
C THR A 246 14.47 -2.72 8.88
N SER A 247 14.61 -3.90 8.26
CA SER A 247 14.39 -4.07 6.83
C SER A 247 12.93 -4.35 6.44
N ASP A 248 12.16 -5.05 7.26
CA ASP A 248 10.81 -5.50 6.89
C ASP A 248 9.67 -4.95 7.75
N PHE A 249 9.93 -4.57 9.01
CA PHE A 249 8.89 -4.10 9.91
C PHE A 249 9.43 -2.95 10.77
N GLY A 250 9.20 -1.75 10.26
CA GLY A 250 9.46 -0.55 11.04
C GLY A 250 8.66 -0.58 12.33
N SER A 251 9.36 -0.36 13.39
CA SER A 251 8.92 0.07 14.69
C SER A 251 8.62 -0.98 15.76
N GLY A 252 9.35 -0.83 16.83
CA GLY A 252 8.84 -0.86 18.18
C GLY A 252 8.63 -2.23 18.80
N CYS A 253 9.70 -2.96 18.98
CA CYS A 253 9.87 -3.64 20.25
C CYS A 253 10.87 -2.81 21.08
N SER A 254 10.37 -1.91 21.89
CA SER A 254 11.08 -1.46 23.09
C SER A 254 10.99 -2.61 24.09
N CYS A 255 11.83 -3.60 23.93
CA CYS A 255 12.17 -4.49 25.02
C CYS A 255 13.40 -3.88 25.66
N ASP A 256 13.19 -3.00 26.63
CA ASP A 256 14.15 -2.73 27.69
C ASP A 256 14.34 -4.06 28.42
N GLY A 257 15.37 -4.83 28.08
CA GLY A 257 15.66 -6.08 28.75
C GLY A 257 16.30 -7.20 27.96
N CYS A 258 16.89 -6.95 26.78
CA CYS A 258 17.79 -7.91 26.14
C CYS A 258 19.17 -7.26 25.98
N LEU A 259 19.99 -7.45 27.02
CA LEU A 259 21.46 -7.38 26.93
C LEU A 259 21.96 -8.62 26.24
#